data_3c55a4f466137e108c2355204994796a
#
_entry.id   3c55a4f466137e108c2355204994796a
#
_cell.length_a   1.000
_cell.length_b   1.000
_cell.length_c   1.000
_cell.angle_alpha   90.00
_cell.angle_beta   90.00
_cell.angle_gamma   90.00
#
_symmetry.space_group_name_H-M   'P 1'
#
loop_
_entity.id
_entity.type
_entity.pdbx_description
1 polymer ?
#
loop_
_entity_poly.entity_id
_entity_poly.type
_entity_poly.pdbx_seq_one_letter_code
_entity_poly.pdbx_strand_id
1 'polypeptide(L)'
;DYKISVVELQQNNLLANVVKERPDFLVSSAGNFVTLISKLGAQQIATVSRNHAYSPKEAVSSVFIVRNDRKDLQKITDLKGRVLSATEPHDFDGMLVGMGEIAARGFDPDTFFSKTLFSHYQYPDVPTYVKVGAADVGILGTCQYEKLLTTGQIQPGEFRVLEAKNNTEACIRSTERYPDTVFYALDTAPIDEVKAVSLSLLSMPKGEFDFEWVPASGFLKVYDLMKSLKLGPYEHLRETTVKDFILSHQKELLL
;
A
#
# COMPACT_ATOMS: atom_id res chain seq x y z
N ASP A 1 28.38 -16.06 13.65
CA ASP A 1 27.45 -16.52 12.60
C ASP A 1 26.04 -16.46 13.15
N TYR A 2 25.13 -15.79 12.43
CA TYR A 2 23.71 -15.73 12.79
C TYR A 2 22.94 -16.79 12.00
N LYS A 3 21.96 -17.42 12.63
CA LYS A 3 20.97 -18.27 11.95
C LYS A 3 19.75 -17.43 11.66
N ILE A 4 19.44 -17.21 10.39
CA ILE A 4 18.26 -16.45 9.95
C ILE A 4 17.15 -17.46 9.61
N SER A 5 15.94 -17.22 10.14
CA SER A 5 14.72 -17.91 9.78
C SER A 5 13.75 -16.91 9.18
N VAL A 6 13.24 -17.20 7.99
CA VAL A 6 12.28 -16.32 7.29
C VAL A 6 10.90 -16.96 7.33
N VAL A 7 9.91 -16.19 7.77
CA VAL A 7 8.50 -16.59 7.82
C VAL A 7 7.68 -15.58 7.02
N GLU A 8 6.88 -16.08 6.08
CA GLU A 8 5.92 -15.25 5.36
C GLU A 8 4.66 -15.06 6.20
N LEU A 9 4.28 -13.80 6.42
CA LEU A 9 3.09 -13.44 7.18
C LEU A 9 1.98 -12.94 6.24
N GLN A 10 0.79 -13.51 6.39
CA GLN A 10 -0.37 -13.05 5.63
C GLN A 10 -0.82 -11.66 6.12
N GLN A 11 -1.15 -10.77 5.18
CA GLN A 11 -1.55 -9.38 5.49
C GLN A 11 -2.91 -9.30 6.20
N ASN A 12 -3.85 -10.16 5.87
CA ASN A 12 -5.07 -10.28 6.65
C ASN A 12 -4.70 -10.79 8.06
N ASN A 13 -4.99 -10.03 9.08
CA ASN A 13 -4.58 -10.27 10.47
C ASN A 13 -3.07 -10.11 10.75
N LEU A 14 -2.39 -9.22 10.03
CA LEU A 14 -0.95 -9.01 10.16
C LEU A 14 -0.52 -8.82 11.63
N LEU A 15 -1.21 -7.95 12.39
CA LEU A 15 -0.89 -7.72 13.81
C LEU A 15 -0.94 -9.01 14.64
N ALA A 16 -2.00 -9.81 14.48
CA ALA A 16 -2.14 -11.09 15.21
C ALA A 16 -1.04 -12.09 14.81
N ASN A 17 -0.68 -12.13 13.53
CA ASN A 17 0.40 -12.98 13.03
C ASN A 17 1.76 -12.55 13.59
N VAL A 18 2.06 -11.25 13.64
CA VAL A 18 3.29 -10.72 14.23
C VAL A 18 3.37 -11.03 15.73
N VAL A 19 2.27 -10.85 16.46
CA VAL A 19 2.21 -11.18 17.91
C VAL A 19 2.42 -12.68 18.16
N LYS A 20 1.91 -13.53 17.27
CA LYS A 20 2.04 -15.00 17.38
C LYS A 20 3.46 -15.46 17.06
N GLU A 21 4.00 -15.04 15.93
CA GLU A 21 5.31 -15.51 15.43
C GLU A 21 6.50 -14.80 16.11
N ARG A 22 6.28 -13.60 16.69
CA ARG A 22 7.28 -12.79 17.39
C ARG A 22 8.60 -12.64 16.64
N PRO A 23 8.60 -12.18 15.39
CA PRO A 23 9.82 -11.98 14.65
C PRO A 23 10.63 -10.82 15.26
N ASP A 24 11.95 -10.88 15.18
CA ASP A 24 12.82 -9.77 15.58
C ASP A 24 12.79 -8.65 14.55
N PHE A 25 12.67 -9.01 13.27
CA PHE A 25 12.69 -8.09 12.14
C PHE A 25 11.50 -8.32 11.21
N LEU A 26 11.09 -7.26 10.54
CA LEU A 26 10.01 -7.30 9.55
C LEU A 26 10.38 -6.50 8.30
N VAL A 27 9.87 -6.98 7.16
CA VAL A 27 9.87 -6.28 5.88
C VAL A 27 8.43 -6.14 5.43
N SER A 28 7.96 -4.92 5.23
CA SER A 28 6.59 -4.71 4.76
C SER A 28 6.41 -3.34 4.10
N SER A 29 5.22 -3.10 3.55
CA SER A 29 4.85 -1.79 3.03
C SER A 29 4.89 -0.70 4.12
N ALA A 30 5.05 0.55 3.68
CA ALA A 30 5.02 1.70 4.58
C ALA A 30 3.72 1.82 5.39
N GLY A 31 2.57 1.42 4.82
CA GLY A 31 1.28 1.39 5.53
C GLY A 31 1.25 0.39 6.67
N ASN A 32 1.77 -0.82 6.45
CA ASN A 32 1.90 -1.84 7.48
C ASN A 32 2.85 -1.40 8.60
N PHE A 33 3.99 -0.79 8.25
CA PHE A 33 4.93 -0.25 9.23
C PHE A 33 4.26 0.77 10.16
N VAL A 34 3.53 1.75 9.61
CA VAL A 34 2.82 2.76 10.41
C VAL A 34 1.79 2.13 11.34
N THR A 35 1.11 1.07 10.90
CA THR A 35 0.17 0.33 11.73
C THR A 35 0.87 -0.40 12.89
N LEU A 36 1.95 -1.12 12.59
CA LEU A 36 2.64 -1.95 13.58
C LEU A 36 3.44 -1.12 14.59
N ILE A 37 4.08 -0.03 14.18
CA ILE A 37 4.81 0.86 15.12
C ILE A 37 3.88 1.42 16.20
N SER A 38 2.63 1.72 15.85
CA SER A 38 1.66 2.26 16.81
C SER A 38 1.12 1.24 17.81
N LYS A 39 1.23 -0.05 17.50
CA LYS A 39 0.66 -1.15 18.32
C LYS A 39 1.71 -1.94 19.09
N LEU A 40 2.89 -2.12 18.52
CA LEU A 40 3.91 -3.02 19.07
C LEU A 40 5.23 -2.32 19.39
N GLY A 41 5.39 -1.05 19.01
CA GLY A 41 6.70 -0.42 18.92
C GLY A 41 7.53 -1.04 17.78
N ALA A 42 8.21 -0.24 17.01
CA ALA A 42 9.13 -0.72 15.99
C ALA A 42 10.15 0.37 15.65
N GLN A 43 11.36 -0.05 15.36
CA GLN A 43 12.44 0.83 14.95
C GLN A 43 12.69 0.65 13.46
N GLN A 44 12.48 1.71 12.67
CA GLN A 44 12.84 1.70 11.26
C GLN A 44 14.36 1.59 11.10
N ILE A 45 14.81 0.65 10.27
CA ILE A 45 16.22 0.43 9.95
C ILE A 45 16.54 1.01 8.57
N ALA A 46 15.81 0.59 7.55
CA ALA A 46 16.08 0.97 6.17
C ALA A 46 14.78 1.07 5.35
N THR A 47 14.86 1.77 4.23
CA THR A 47 13.79 1.88 3.24
C THR A 47 14.31 1.42 1.88
N VAL A 48 13.46 0.80 1.08
CA VAL A 48 13.80 0.46 -0.30
C VAL A 48 13.87 1.73 -1.16
N SER A 49 14.94 1.85 -1.94
CA SER A 49 15.07 2.79 -3.05
C SER A 49 15.05 2.01 -4.35
N ARG A 50 14.16 2.34 -5.26
CA ARG A 50 14.03 1.66 -6.56
C ARG A 50 14.58 2.50 -7.70
N ASN A 51 15.10 1.83 -8.73
CA ASN A 51 15.67 2.48 -9.90
C ASN A 51 14.66 3.34 -10.69
N HIS A 52 13.36 3.03 -10.59
CA HIS A 52 12.29 3.80 -11.24
C HIS A 52 11.79 4.99 -10.40
N ALA A 53 12.23 5.11 -9.14
CA ALA A 53 11.77 6.13 -8.22
C ALA A 53 12.69 7.34 -8.21
N TYR A 54 12.10 8.53 -8.11
CA TYR A 54 12.86 9.77 -7.97
C TYR A 54 13.59 9.85 -6.63
N SER A 55 12.96 9.33 -5.59
CA SER A 55 13.54 9.23 -4.25
C SER A 55 12.89 8.10 -3.43
N PRO A 56 13.52 7.60 -2.38
CA PRO A 56 12.92 6.60 -1.48
C PRO A 56 11.62 7.05 -0.81
N LYS A 57 11.40 8.37 -0.72
CA LYS A 57 10.17 8.97 -0.14
C LYS A 57 9.03 9.03 -1.15
N GLU A 58 9.30 8.82 -2.43
CA GLU A 58 8.39 9.01 -3.55
C GLU A 58 8.50 7.84 -4.54
N ALA A 59 8.47 6.62 -4.01
CA ALA A 59 8.72 5.40 -4.76
C ALA A 59 7.46 4.70 -5.24
N VAL A 60 6.35 4.76 -4.49
CA VAL A 60 5.12 4.06 -4.84
C VAL A 60 3.93 4.99 -5.05
N SER A 61 3.04 4.59 -5.94
CA SER A 61 1.82 5.30 -6.35
C SER A 61 0.81 4.31 -6.89
N SER A 62 -0.41 4.77 -7.15
CA SER A 62 -1.43 3.97 -7.84
C SER A 62 -1.82 4.57 -9.19
N VAL A 63 -2.32 3.71 -10.05
CA VAL A 63 -2.91 4.10 -11.33
C VAL A 63 -4.36 3.59 -11.40
N PHE A 64 -5.29 4.47 -11.83
CA PHE A 64 -6.67 4.10 -12.11
C PHE A 64 -6.81 3.82 -13.60
N ILE A 65 -7.24 2.61 -13.95
CA ILE A 65 -7.47 2.18 -15.33
C ILE A 65 -8.95 1.94 -15.58
N VAL A 66 -9.42 2.37 -16.73
CA VAL A 66 -10.76 2.06 -17.27
C VAL A 66 -10.63 1.58 -18.71
N ARG A 67 -11.61 0.84 -19.20
CA ARG A 67 -11.62 0.50 -20.63
C ARG A 67 -11.61 1.77 -21.48
N ASN A 68 -10.90 1.74 -22.58
CA ASN A 68 -10.74 2.92 -23.44
C ASN A 68 -12.04 3.38 -24.12
N ASP A 69 -13.02 2.48 -24.27
CA ASP A 69 -14.36 2.78 -24.82
C ASP A 69 -15.31 3.46 -23.82
N ARG A 70 -15.01 3.47 -22.51
CA ARG A 70 -15.83 4.10 -21.46
C ARG A 70 -15.69 5.63 -21.47
N LYS A 71 -16.40 6.27 -22.38
CA LYS A 71 -16.38 7.75 -22.53
C LYS A 71 -17.10 8.48 -21.40
N ASP A 72 -17.90 7.78 -20.63
CA ASP A 72 -18.58 8.26 -19.41
C ASP A 72 -17.65 8.39 -18.18
N LEU A 73 -16.46 7.79 -18.21
CA LEU A 73 -15.51 7.80 -17.10
C LEU A 73 -14.26 8.60 -17.49
N GLN A 74 -14.27 9.92 -17.31
CA GLN A 74 -13.16 10.80 -17.71
C GLN A 74 -12.27 11.20 -16.52
N LYS A 75 -12.84 11.27 -15.33
CA LYS A 75 -12.20 11.72 -14.11
C LYS A 75 -12.39 10.69 -13.00
N ILE A 76 -11.52 10.73 -11.99
CA ILE A 76 -11.65 9.88 -10.81
C ILE A 76 -13.00 10.11 -10.10
N THR A 77 -13.53 11.34 -10.12
CA THR A 77 -14.85 11.65 -9.55
C THR A 77 -16.02 10.97 -10.23
N ASP A 78 -15.88 10.58 -11.50
CA ASP A 78 -16.92 9.85 -12.27
C ASP A 78 -17.06 8.39 -11.82
N LEU A 79 -16.11 7.92 -10.99
CA LEU A 79 -16.08 6.57 -10.47
C LEU A 79 -16.99 6.35 -9.27
N LYS A 80 -17.63 7.41 -8.74
CA LYS A 80 -18.55 7.29 -7.60
C LYS A 80 -19.71 6.33 -7.93
N GLY A 81 -19.91 5.36 -7.04
CA GLY A 81 -20.94 4.31 -7.19
C GLY A 81 -20.59 3.23 -8.22
N ARG A 82 -19.42 3.27 -8.83
CA ARG A 82 -18.96 2.25 -9.79
C ARG A 82 -18.39 1.03 -9.06
N VAL A 83 -18.15 -0.05 -9.81
CA VAL A 83 -17.52 -1.27 -9.30
C VAL A 83 -16.01 -1.16 -9.51
N LEU A 84 -15.25 -1.32 -8.43
CA LEU A 84 -13.80 -1.31 -8.41
C LEU A 84 -13.25 -2.73 -8.55
N SER A 85 -12.10 -2.88 -9.21
CA SER A 85 -11.19 -4.02 -9.10
C SER A 85 -9.86 -3.57 -8.49
N ALA A 86 -9.35 -4.31 -7.50
CA ALA A 86 -8.10 -4.04 -6.82
C ALA A 86 -7.44 -5.35 -6.38
N THR A 87 -6.21 -5.28 -5.89
CA THR A 87 -5.44 -6.47 -5.47
C THR A 87 -5.94 -7.07 -4.16
N GLU A 88 -5.90 -6.28 -3.08
CA GLU A 88 -6.32 -6.68 -1.72
C GLU A 88 -6.72 -5.45 -0.91
N PRO A 89 -7.58 -5.59 0.14
CA PRO A 89 -8.06 -4.45 0.95
C PRO A 89 -6.94 -3.64 1.61
N HIS A 90 -5.85 -4.29 1.97
CA HIS A 90 -4.72 -3.67 2.68
C HIS A 90 -3.46 -3.54 1.82
N ASP A 91 -3.55 -3.82 0.53
CA ASP A 91 -2.42 -3.60 -0.38
C ASP A 91 -2.14 -2.10 -0.51
N PHE A 92 -0.90 -1.71 -0.24
CA PHE A 92 -0.57 -0.30 -0.05
C PHE A 92 -0.75 0.50 -1.33
N ASP A 93 -0.09 0.13 -2.41
CA ASP A 93 -0.20 0.85 -3.69
C ASP A 93 -1.24 0.23 -4.66
N GLY A 94 -1.61 -1.03 -4.48
CA GLY A 94 -2.70 -1.67 -5.21
C GLY A 94 -4.10 -1.34 -4.73
N MET A 95 -4.25 -0.63 -3.60
CA MET A 95 -5.54 -0.21 -3.04
C MET A 95 -5.46 1.08 -2.23
N LEU A 96 -4.69 1.11 -1.11
CA LEU A 96 -4.80 2.18 -0.10
C LEU A 96 -4.40 3.56 -0.65
N VAL A 97 -3.33 3.64 -1.44
CA VAL A 97 -2.90 4.89 -2.06
C VAL A 97 -3.98 5.44 -3.02
N GLY A 98 -4.64 4.54 -3.78
CA GLY A 98 -5.78 4.92 -4.62
C GLY A 98 -6.96 5.45 -3.80
N MET A 99 -7.29 4.81 -2.67
CA MET A 99 -8.35 5.27 -1.76
C MET A 99 -8.00 6.60 -1.10
N GLY A 100 -6.71 6.85 -0.82
CA GLY A 100 -6.24 8.16 -0.37
C GLY A 100 -6.50 9.28 -1.37
N GLU A 101 -6.39 9.00 -2.67
CA GLU A 101 -6.73 9.97 -3.72
C GLU A 101 -8.23 10.30 -3.73
N ILE A 102 -9.11 9.31 -3.40
CA ILE A 102 -10.55 9.52 -3.22
C ILE A 102 -10.81 10.42 -2.01
N ALA A 103 -10.17 10.12 -0.86
CA ALA A 103 -10.28 10.93 0.36
C ALA A 103 -9.82 12.38 0.15
N ALA A 104 -8.71 12.58 -0.57
CA ALA A 104 -8.16 13.90 -0.88
C ALA A 104 -9.13 14.77 -1.72
N ARG A 105 -10.06 14.15 -2.45
CA ARG A 105 -11.14 14.83 -3.18
C ARG A 105 -12.39 15.09 -2.34
N GLY A 106 -12.35 14.79 -1.04
CA GLY A 106 -13.46 15.03 -0.12
C GLY A 106 -14.55 13.97 -0.15
N PHE A 107 -14.30 12.81 -0.77
CA PHE A 107 -15.23 11.68 -0.72
C PHE A 107 -14.86 10.73 0.42
N ASP A 108 -15.87 10.04 0.94
CA ASP A 108 -15.67 8.95 1.89
C ASP A 108 -15.23 7.69 1.14
N PRO A 109 -13.99 7.18 1.37
CA PRO A 109 -13.47 6.01 0.68
C PRO A 109 -14.30 4.74 0.93
N ASP A 110 -14.87 4.59 2.13
CA ASP A 110 -15.63 3.38 2.50
C ASP A 110 -16.94 3.24 1.72
N THR A 111 -17.49 4.35 1.19
CA THR A 111 -18.79 4.39 0.48
C THR A 111 -18.68 4.87 -0.97
N PHE A 112 -17.48 5.21 -1.44
CA PHE A 112 -17.29 5.79 -2.77
C PHE A 112 -17.62 4.80 -3.89
N PHE A 113 -17.13 3.56 -3.79
CA PHE A 113 -17.45 2.49 -4.72
C PHE A 113 -18.66 1.68 -4.26
N SER A 114 -19.49 1.22 -5.18
CA SER A 114 -20.65 0.37 -4.85
C SER A 114 -20.22 -1.05 -4.43
N LYS A 115 -19.11 -1.51 -4.96
CA LYS A 115 -18.51 -2.83 -4.70
C LYS A 115 -17.04 -2.83 -5.10
N THR A 116 -16.25 -3.65 -4.40
CA THR A 116 -14.85 -3.95 -4.79
C THR A 116 -14.69 -5.45 -5.04
N LEU A 117 -14.04 -5.79 -6.16
CA LEU A 117 -13.62 -7.14 -6.51
C LEU A 117 -12.11 -7.25 -6.28
N PHE A 118 -11.69 -8.19 -5.44
CA PHE A 118 -10.29 -8.40 -5.13
C PHE A 118 -9.71 -9.55 -5.95
N SER A 119 -8.49 -9.35 -6.45
CA SER A 119 -7.76 -10.34 -7.27
C SER A 119 -6.81 -11.22 -6.46
N HIS A 120 -6.74 -11.03 -5.14
CA HIS A 120 -5.86 -11.79 -4.25
C HIS A 120 -4.40 -11.80 -4.74
N TYR A 121 -3.87 -10.60 -5.02
CA TYR A 121 -2.53 -10.35 -5.57
C TYR A 121 -2.27 -10.92 -6.98
N GLN A 122 -3.31 -11.42 -7.67
CA GLN A 122 -3.20 -11.76 -9.07
C GLN A 122 -3.33 -10.48 -9.91
N TYR A 123 -2.21 -9.77 -10.13
CA TYR A 123 -2.20 -8.48 -10.82
C TYR A 123 -2.88 -8.50 -12.21
N PRO A 124 -2.77 -9.57 -13.03
CA PRO A 124 -3.47 -9.64 -14.33
C PRO A 124 -4.99 -9.71 -14.23
N ASP A 125 -5.52 -10.16 -13.09
CA ASP A 125 -6.97 -10.27 -12.91
C ASP A 125 -7.62 -8.91 -12.72
N VAL A 126 -6.90 -7.91 -12.19
CA VAL A 126 -7.43 -6.56 -12.03
C VAL A 126 -7.91 -5.97 -13.37
N PRO A 127 -7.08 -5.84 -14.42
CA PRO A 127 -7.55 -5.38 -15.72
C PRO A 127 -8.49 -6.39 -16.40
N THR A 128 -8.39 -7.68 -16.11
CA THR A 128 -9.31 -8.70 -16.66
C THR A 128 -10.74 -8.45 -16.20
N TYR A 129 -10.99 -8.17 -14.91
CA TYR A 129 -12.33 -7.82 -14.43
C TYR A 129 -12.86 -6.54 -15.09
N VAL A 130 -11.99 -5.56 -15.34
CA VAL A 130 -12.37 -4.32 -16.07
C VAL A 130 -12.69 -4.62 -17.54
N LYS A 131 -11.88 -5.45 -18.20
CA LYS A 131 -12.03 -5.85 -19.61
C LYS A 131 -13.37 -6.53 -19.87
N VAL A 132 -13.73 -7.49 -19.03
CA VAL A 132 -14.98 -8.25 -19.19
C VAL A 132 -16.21 -7.51 -18.64
N GLY A 133 -16.04 -6.31 -18.07
CA GLY A 133 -17.13 -5.50 -17.54
C GLY A 133 -17.65 -5.97 -16.17
N ALA A 134 -16.94 -6.86 -15.48
CA ALA A 134 -17.24 -7.22 -14.08
C ALA A 134 -16.91 -6.06 -13.12
N ALA A 135 -15.92 -5.24 -13.46
CA ALA A 135 -15.61 -3.98 -12.81
C ALA A 135 -15.63 -2.83 -13.83
N ASP A 136 -15.86 -1.61 -13.37
CA ASP A 136 -15.83 -0.38 -14.18
C ASP A 136 -14.43 0.22 -14.24
N VAL A 137 -13.66 0.04 -13.18
CA VAL A 137 -12.32 0.62 -12.96
C VAL A 137 -11.42 -0.38 -12.25
N GLY A 138 -10.12 -0.32 -12.54
CA GLY A 138 -9.08 -1.07 -11.82
C GLY A 138 -8.09 -0.12 -11.13
N ILE A 139 -7.62 -0.48 -9.94
CA ILE A 139 -6.45 0.12 -9.31
C ILE A 139 -5.28 -0.85 -9.44
N LEU A 140 -4.18 -0.38 -9.99
CA LEU A 140 -2.92 -1.11 -10.07
C LEU A 140 -1.85 -0.33 -9.30
N GLY A 141 -0.94 -1.06 -8.66
CA GLY A 141 0.22 -0.50 -8.00
C GLY A 141 1.28 -0.01 -8.99
N THR A 142 2.34 0.51 -8.44
CA THR A 142 3.46 1.15 -9.15
C THR A 142 4.05 0.24 -10.22
N CYS A 143 4.18 0.75 -11.44
CA CYS A 143 4.74 0.06 -12.61
C CYS A 143 4.00 -1.21 -13.06
N GLN A 144 2.90 -1.59 -12.42
CA GLN A 144 2.16 -2.80 -12.81
C GLN A 144 1.48 -2.63 -14.17
N TYR A 145 0.99 -1.43 -14.50
CA TYR A 145 0.40 -1.17 -15.81
C TYR A 145 1.40 -1.38 -16.95
N GLU A 146 2.61 -0.84 -16.83
CA GLU A 146 3.69 -1.00 -17.80
C GLU A 146 4.18 -2.45 -17.88
N LYS A 147 4.27 -3.12 -16.73
CA LYS A 147 4.63 -4.55 -16.67
C LYS A 147 3.62 -5.41 -17.43
N LEU A 148 2.33 -5.18 -17.22
CA LEU A 148 1.26 -5.92 -17.91
C LEU A 148 1.28 -5.66 -19.44
N LEU A 149 1.58 -4.43 -19.87
CA LEU A 149 1.80 -4.09 -21.29
C LEU A 149 3.02 -4.83 -21.86
N THR A 150 4.15 -4.77 -21.16
CA THR A 150 5.42 -5.36 -21.63
C THR A 150 5.35 -6.88 -21.71
N THR A 151 4.61 -7.51 -20.80
CA THR A 151 4.40 -8.97 -20.80
C THR A 151 3.25 -9.43 -21.72
N GLY A 152 2.56 -8.48 -22.40
CA GLY A 152 1.46 -8.79 -23.32
C GLY A 152 0.16 -9.24 -22.63
N GLN A 153 0.07 -9.09 -21.31
CA GLN A 153 -1.15 -9.45 -20.54
C GLN A 153 -2.30 -8.45 -20.76
N ILE A 154 -1.97 -7.22 -21.13
CA ILE A 154 -2.90 -6.23 -21.68
C ILE A 154 -2.34 -5.67 -22.98
N GLN A 155 -3.23 -5.19 -23.86
CA GLN A 155 -2.83 -4.63 -25.15
C GLN A 155 -2.77 -3.10 -25.13
N PRO A 156 -1.86 -2.48 -25.90
CA PRO A 156 -1.85 -1.02 -26.08
C PRO A 156 -3.20 -0.51 -26.56
N GLY A 157 -3.73 0.52 -25.90
CA GLY A 157 -5.02 1.11 -26.24
C GLY A 157 -6.26 0.37 -25.69
N GLU A 158 -6.10 -0.75 -25.01
CA GLU A 158 -7.20 -1.49 -24.39
C GLU A 158 -7.77 -0.73 -23.18
N PHE A 159 -6.88 -0.15 -22.39
CA PHE A 159 -7.24 0.67 -21.24
C PHE A 159 -6.73 2.09 -21.36
N ARG A 160 -7.36 2.99 -20.62
CA ARG A 160 -6.96 4.37 -20.43
C ARG A 160 -6.72 4.63 -18.96
N VAL A 161 -5.62 5.33 -18.66
CA VAL A 161 -5.30 5.80 -17.31
C VAL A 161 -6.06 7.09 -17.05
N LEU A 162 -6.79 7.14 -15.94
CA LEU A 162 -7.50 8.34 -15.52
C LEU A 162 -6.56 9.33 -14.86
N GLU A 163 -6.72 10.60 -15.22
CA GLU A 163 -5.97 11.74 -14.66
C GLU A 163 -4.47 11.45 -14.54
N ALA A 164 -3.91 10.87 -15.61
CA ALA A 164 -2.50 10.54 -15.67
C ALA A 164 -1.65 11.79 -15.36
N LYS A 165 -0.87 11.71 -14.28
CA LYS A 165 0.08 12.77 -13.94
C LYS A 165 1.27 12.67 -14.89
N ASN A 166 1.57 13.73 -15.62
CA ASN A 166 2.69 13.80 -16.57
C ASN A 166 4.00 13.67 -15.83
N ASN A 167 4.81 12.74 -16.27
CA ASN A 167 6.10 12.43 -15.67
C ASN A 167 7.17 12.23 -16.71
N THR A 168 8.34 12.70 -16.37
CA THR A 168 9.62 12.27 -16.93
C THR A 168 10.07 10.90 -16.38
N GLU A 169 9.20 10.21 -15.66
CA GLU A 169 9.51 9.02 -14.89
C GLU A 169 9.05 7.73 -15.57
N ALA A 170 9.65 6.60 -15.13
CA ALA A 170 9.50 5.32 -15.78
C ALA A 170 8.06 4.76 -15.77
N CYS A 171 7.23 5.14 -14.76
CA CYS A 171 5.89 4.56 -14.59
C CYS A 171 4.82 5.63 -14.45
N ILE A 172 3.71 5.44 -15.18
CA ILE A 172 2.53 6.32 -15.14
C ILE A 172 1.83 6.19 -13.79
N ARG A 173 1.20 7.28 -13.34
CA ARG A 173 0.44 7.30 -12.09
C ARG A 173 -0.77 8.22 -12.16
N SER A 174 -1.75 7.96 -11.31
CA SER A 174 -2.92 8.83 -11.10
C SER A 174 -2.88 9.55 -9.73
N THR A 175 -2.06 9.05 -8.80
CA THR A 175 -2.06 9.49 -7.39
C THR A 175 -0.78 10.24 -7.00
N GLU A 176 -0.74 10.74 -5.78
CA GLU A 176 0.50 11.15 -5.13
C GLU A 176 1.42 9.95 -4.88
N ARG A 177 2.67 10.25 -4.48
CA ARG A 177 3.71 9.27 -4.21
C ARG A 177 4.01 9.15 -2.74
N TYR A 178 4.39 7.92 -2.35
CA TYR A 178 4.66 7.51 -0.99
C TYR A 178 5.96 6.70 -0.92
N PRO A 179 6.56 6.55 0.28
CA PRO A 179 7.65 5.60 0.50
C PRO A 179 7.22 4.16 0.20
N ASP A 180 8.19 3.35 -0.24
CA ASP A 180 8.01 1.92 -0.53
C ASP A 180 8.16 1.06 0.75
N THR A 181 8.71 -0.10 0.58
CA THR A 181 8.97 -1.14 1.56
C THR A 181 9.97 -0.67 2.64
N VAL A 182 9.68 -1.06 3.85
CA VAL A 182 10.45 -0.73 5.05
C VAL A 182 11.01 -2.00 5.67
N PHE A 183 12.28 -1.96 6.04
CA PHE A 183 12.89 -2.92 6.95
C PHE A 183 12.92 -2.30 8.35
N TYR A 184 12.42 -3.01 9.34
CA TYR A 184 12.33 -2.52 10.71
C TYR A 184 12.49 -3.65 11.74
N ALA A 185 12.98 -3.30 12.93
CA ALA A 185 13.06 -4.19 14.08
C ALA A 185 11.87 -3.94 15.02
N LEU A 186 11.38 -4.97 15.66
CA LEU A 186 10.46 -4.84 16.80
C LEU A 186 11.25 -4.50 18.07
N ASP A 187 10.58 -3.93 19.07
CA ASP A 187 11.21 -3.54 20.35
C ASP A 187 11.79 -4.72 21.13
N THR A 188 11.41 -5.95 20.75
CA THR A 188 11.94 -7.19 21.32
C THR A 188 13.27 -7.63 20.73
N ALA A 189 13.68 -7.06 19.59
CA ALA A 189 14.92 -7.44 18.91
C ALA A 189 16.17 -7.01 19.73
N PRO A 190 17.17 -7.90 19.90
CA PRO A 190 18.40 -7.57 20.60
C PRO A 190 19.15 -6.43 19.91
N ILE A 191 19.60 -5.43 20.66
CA ILE A 191 20.19 -4.20 20.10
C ILE A 191 21.46 -4.48 19.27
N ASP A 192 22.26 -5.48 19.64
CA ASP A 192 23.45 -5.86 18.91
C ASP A 192 23.11 -6.49 17.55
N GLU A 193 21.99 -7.22 17.48
CA GLU A 193 21.46 -7.78 16.24
C GLU A 193 20.88 -6.69 15.36
N VAL A 194 20.14 -5.73 15.93
CA VAL A 194 19.63 -4.55 15.21
C VAL A 194 20.79 -3.80 14.55
N LYS A 195 21.86 -3.57 15.30
CA LYS A 195 23.08 -2.91 14.78
C LYS A 195 23.73 -3.71 13.65
N ALA A 196 23.91 -5.02 13.83
CA ALA A 196 24.56 -5.88 12.84
C ALA A 196 23.75 -5.94 11.53
N VAL A 197 22.42 -6.10 11.63
CA VAL A 197 21.51 -6.12 10.47
C VAL A 197 21.48 -4.77 9.78
N SER A 198 21.41 -3.66 10.52
CA SER A 198 21.44 -2.31 9.95
C SER A 198 22.71 -2.06 9.12
N LEU A 199 23.89 -2.42 9.67
CA LEU A 199 25.16 -2.28 8.96
C LEU A 199 25.21 -3.15 7.71
N SER A 200 24.73 -4.40 7.79
CA SER A 200 24.70 -5.31 6.65
C SER A 200 23.81 -4.80 5.53
N LEU A 201 22.58 -4.37 5.83
CA LEU A 201 21.64 -3.85 4.83
C LEU A 201 22.17 -2.59 4.14
N LEU A 202 22.68 -1.62 4.92
CA LEU A 202 23.13 -0.34 4.38
C LEU A 202 24.49 -0.44 3.65
N SER A 203 25.23 -1.54 3.83
CA SER A 203 26.49 -1.82 3.11
C SER A 203 26.33 -2.78 1.94
N MET A 204 25.12 -3.22 1.61
CA MET A 204 24.87 -4.08 0.44
C MET A 204 25.34 -3.39 -0.85
N PRO A 205 26.03 -4.13 -1.75
CA PRO A 205 26.51 -3.57 -3.00
C PRO A 205 25.36 -3.08 -3.88
N LYS A 206 25.57 -1.91 -4.52
CA LYS A 206 24.64 -1.39 -5.51
C LYS A 206 24.60 -2.29 -6.76
N GLY A 207 23.40 -2.47 -7.31
CA GLY A 207 23.21 -3.18 -8.57
C GLY A 207 23.11 -4.71 -8.47
N GLU A 208 23.16 -5.27 -7.26
CA GLU A 208 22.89 -6.70 -7.05
C GLU A 208 21.39 -7.03 -7.24
N PHE A 209 20.53 -6.09 -6.89
CA PHE A 209 19.08 -6.17 -7.04
C PHE A 209 18.54 -4.98 -7.85
N ASP A 210 17.27 -5.01 -8.22
CA ASP A 210 16.56 -3.88 -8.84
C ASP A 210 16.18 -2.77 -7.83
N PHE A 211 16.65 -2.90 -6.61
CA PHE A 211 16.49 -1.95 -5.50
C PHE A 211 17.76 -1.87 -4.64
N GLU A 212 17.81 -0.83 -3.82
CA GLU A 212 18.84 -0.63 -2.79
C GLU A 212 18.18 -0.40 -1.43
N TRP A 213 18.83 -0.87 -0.36
CA TRP A 213 18.50 -0.45 0.98
C TRP A 213 19.20 0.87 1.29
N VAL A 214 18.42 1.88 1.63
CA VAL A 214 18.92 3.21 2.00
C VAL A 214 18.50 3.57 3.42
N PRO A 215 19.15 4.57 4.07
CA PRO A 215 18.76 5.01 5.40
C PRO A 215 17.27 5.33 5.48
N ALA A 216 16.73 5.15 6.67
CA ALA A 216 15.34 5.39 7.00
C ALA A 216 14.78 6.71 6.42
N SER A 217 13.62 6.65 5.78
CA SER A 217 12.91 7.81 5.22
C SER A 217 11.83 8.31 6.17
N GLY A 218 11.44 9.58 6.04
CA GLY A 218 10.31 10.12 6.79
C GLY A 218 8.96 9.62 6.23
N PHE A 219 8.01 9.28 7.13
CA PHE A 219 6.70 8.70 6.79
C PHE A 219 5.52 9.64 7.03
N LEU A 220 5.73 10.95 7.13
CA LEU A 220 4.64 11.90 7.41
C LEU A 220 3.48 11.75 6.42
N LYS A 221 3.77 11.66 5.12
CA LYS A 221 2.73 11.43 4.08
C LYS A 221 1.95 10.12 4.30
N VAL A 222 2.62 9.08 4.81
CA VAL A 222 1.94 7.79 5.09
C VAL A 222 1.02 7.93 6.29
N TYR A 223 1.45 8.62 7.36
CA TYR A 223 0.58 8.94 8.50
C TYR A 223 -0.64 9.74 8.07
N ASP A 224 -0.48 10.76 7.21
CA ASP A 224 -1.58 11.56 6.69
C ASP A 224 -2.54 10.71 5.84
N LEU A 225 -2.01 9.81 5.01
CA LEU A 225 -2.81 8.85 4.25
C LEU A 225 -3.61 7.93 5.18
N MET A 226 -2.95 7.27 6.13
CA MET A 226 -3.60 6.37 7.07
C MET A 226 -4.68 7.07 7.91
N LYS A 227 -4.42 8.34 8.29
CA LYS A 227 -5.40 9.19 8.98
C LYS A 227 -6.61 9.49 8.09
N SER A 228 -6.40 9.85 6.84
CA SER A 228 -7.50 10.13 5.89
C SER A 228 -8.39 8.90 5.63
N LEU A 229 -7.80 7.71 5.68
CA LEU A 229 -8.47 6.43 5.54
C LEU A 229 -8.99 5.86 6.88
N LYS A 230 -8.68 6.51 8.00
CA LYS A 230 -9.02 6.03 9.36
C LYS A 230 -8.53 4.60 9.61
N LEU A 231 -7.28 4.32 9.23
CA LEU A 231 -6.64 3.01 9.34
C LEU A 231 -5.48 3.03 10.33
N GLY A 232 -5.08 1.85 10.81
CA GLY A 232 -3.95 1.66 11.71
C GLY A 232 -4.10 2.45 13.01
N PRO A 233 -3.20 3.41 13.33
CA PRO A 233 -3.30 4.20 14.56
C PRO A 233 -4.55 5.10 14.62
N TYR A 234 -5.26 5.26 13.51
CA TYR A 234 -6.41 6.16 13.38
C TYR A 234 -7.76 5.45 13.26
N GLU A 235 -7.83 4.14 13.51
CA GLU A 235 -9.08 3.36 13.47
C GLU A 235 -10.17 3.91 14.40
N HIS A 236 -9.78 4.48 15.54
CA HIS A 236 -10.69 5.14 16.48
C HIS A 236 -11.48 6.31 15.85
N LEU A 237 -11.00 6.91 14.76
CA LEU A 237 -11.70 7.97 14.04
C LEU A 237 -12.92 7.46 13.22
N ARG A 238 -13.11 6.15 13.12
CA ARG A 238 -14.31 5.53 12.52
C ARG A 238 -15.51 5.58 13.43
N GLU A 239 -15.30 5.78 14.73
CA GLU A 239 -16.38 5.88 15.72
C GLU A 239 -17.12 7.20 15.52
N THR A 240 -18.36 7.13 15.04
CA THR A 240 -19.14 8.30 14.66
C THR A 240 -20.10 8.76 15.75
N THR A 241 -20.37 7.90 16.75
CA THR A 241 -21.31 8.20 17.85
C THR A 241 -20.78 7.74 19.19
N VAL A 242 -21.29 8.33 20.29
CA VAL A 242 -21.02 7.88 21.66
C VAL A 242 -21.40 6.40 21.85
N LYS A 243 -22.44 5.94 21.14
CA LYS A 243 -22.88 4.54 21.17
C LYS A 243 -21.82 3.63 20.54
N ASP A 244 -21.25 4.03 19.39
CA ASP A 244 -20.20 3.24 18.72
C ASP A 244 -18.94 3.19 19.58
N PHE A 245 -18.57 4.32 20.22
CA PHE A 245 -17.48 4.39 21.17
C PHE A 245 -17.69 3.42 22.35
N ILE A 246 -18.88 3.41 22.98
CA ILE A 246 -19.20 2.52 24.08
C ILE A 246 -19.16 1.05 23.63
N LEU A 247 -19.66 0.74 22.43
CA LEU A 247 -19.67 -0.63 21.92
C LEU A 247 -18.25 -1.16 21.62
N SER A 248 -17.39 -0.32 21.06
CA SER A 248 -16.00 -0.70 20.73
C SER A 248 -15.14 -0.87 21.98
N HIS A 249 -15.42 -0.12 23.07
CA HIS A 249 -14.66 -0.13 24.33
C HIS A 249 -15.37 -0.85 25.49
N GLN A 250 -16.40 -1.64 25.21
CA GLN A 250 -17.18 -2.33 26.24
C GLN A 250 -16.34 -3.12 27.25
N LYS A 251 -15.26 -3.77 26.79
CA LYS A 251 -14.38 -4.57 27.65
C LYS A 251 -13.53 -3.73 28.60
N GLU A 252 -13.20 -2.51 28.21
CA GLU A 252 -12.39 -1.58 28.99
C GLU A 252 -13.22 -0.74 29.95
N LEU A 253 -14.48 -0.48 29.60
CA LEU A 253 -15.43 0.30 30.39
C LEU A 253 -16.13 -0.52 31.49
N LEU A 254 -16.01 -1.85 31.46
CA LEU A 254 -16.61 -2.77 32.46
C LEU A 254 -15.59 -3.23 33.52
N LEU A 255 -14.39 -2.68 33.54
CA LEU A 255 -13.37 -2.85 34.59
C LEU A 255 -13.37 -1.65 35.54
#